data_a613dce7f8b43af1a8cfc0cd8842f852
#
_entry.id   a613dce7f8b43af1a8cfc0cd8842f852
#
_cell.length_a   1.000
_cell.length_b   1.000
_cell.length_c   1.000
_cell.angle_alpha   90.00
_cell.angle_beta   90.00
_cell.angle_gamma   90.00
#
_symmetry.space_group_name_H-M   'P 1'
#
loop_
_entity.id
_entity.type
_entity.pdbx_description
1 polymer ?
#
loop_
_entity_poly.entity_id
_entity_poly.type
_entity_poly.pdbx_seq_one_letter_code
_entity_poly.pdbx_strand_id
1 'polypeptide(L)'
;MFGEDSDVFRVRVAGEFPKSTPDSLIAMEWCEKATQLEIKTAKLRIDIGIDVARYGDDSSVLYVVFDKQKSGEIEMHNHNKTTEISGYAVKMIKRYAAAYPEASIHVKVDCDGLGVGVYDNLDEQKERIVQAVWEDRCREAGLDPKDGNQWRDCQDVPELDLHIVECHFGGAGGKVDDDDPIEYVNSTGLMWGAVRQKLKD
;
A
#
# COMPACT_ATOMS: atom_id res chain seq x y z
N MET A 1 -3.20 -30.91 -34.50
CA MET A 1 -3.32 -31.53 -33.18
C MET A 1 -2.70 -30.53 -32.20
N PHE A 2 -3.42 -30.08 -31.20
CA PHE A 2 -2.89 -29.14 -30.24
C PHE A 2 -1.97 -29.91 -29.28
N GLY A 3 -0.75 -29.42 -29.02
CA GLY A 3 0.19 -30.06 -28.08
C GLY A 3 -0.34 -30.02 -26.64
N GLU A 4 0.15 -30.93 -25.79
CA GLU A 4 -0.24 -31.05 -24.37
C GLU A 4 0.04 -29.76 -23.57
N ASP A 5 0.99 -28.92 -24.03
CA ASP A 5 1.33 -27.62 -23.42
C ASP A 5 0.48 -26.46 -23.94
N SER A 6 -0.46 -26.69 -24.88
CA SER A 6 -1.30 -25.63 -25.40
C SER A 6 -2.40 -25.23 -24.41
N ASP A 7 -2.75 -23.94 -24.37
CA ASP A 7 -3.88 -23.46 -23.56
C ASP A 7 -5.21 -24.13 -23.92
N VAL A 8 -5.37 -24.55 -25.17
CA VAL A 8 -6.55 -25.30 -25.63
C VAL A 8 -6.63 -26.67 -24.97
N PHE A 9 -5.50 -27.39 -24.85
CA PHE A 9 -5.45 -28.68 -24.15
C PHE A 9 -5.71 -28.50 -22.66
N ARG A 10 -5.04 -27.49 -22.02
CA ARG A 10 -5.22 -27.20 -20.60
C ARG A 10 -6.68 -26.92 -20.24
N VAL A 11 -7.35 -26.04 -20.99
CA VAL A 11 -8.73 -25.64 -20.72
C VAL A 11 -9.74 -26.75 -21.03
N ARG A 12 -9.62 -27.40 -22.20
CA ARG A 12 -10.65 -28.32 -22.70
C ARG A 12 -10.45 -29.77 -22.29
N VAL A 13 -9.22 -30.19 -21.99
CA VAL A 13 -8.88 -31.57 -21.66
C VAL A 13 -8.50 -31.71 -20.20
N ALA A 14 -7.61 -30.86 -19.69
CA ALA A 14 -7.16 -30.92 -18.31
C ALA A 14 -8.07 -30.20 -17.31
N GLY A 15 -8.99 -29.31 -17.78
CA GLY A 15 -9.85 -28.50 -16.91
C GLY A 15 -9.08 -27.43 -16.13
N GLU A 16 -7.90 -27.07 -16.59
CA GLU A 16 -7.03 -26.06 -15.98
C GLU A 16 -7.25 -24.68 -16.60
N PHE A 17 -6.85 -23.64 -15.87
CA PHE A 17 -6.84 -22.30 -16.44
C PHE A 17 -5.77 -22.15 -17.53
N PRO A 18 -6.00 -21.33 -18.59
CA PRO A 18 -5.00 -21.04 -19.61
C PRO A 18 -3.80 -20.33 -18.96
N LYS A 19 -2.58 -20.60 -19.44
CA LYS A 19 -1.37 -19.91 -18.96
C LYS A 19 -1.39 -18.42 -19.30
N SER A 20 -1.91 -18.09 -20.46
CA SER A 20 -2.16 -16.71 -20.90
C SER A 20 -3.29 -16.69 -21.92
N THR A 21 -4.11 -15.64 -21.88
CA THR A 21 -4.99 -15.32 -23.01
C THR A 21 -4.39 -14.13 -23.74
N PRO A 22 -4.52 -14.02 -25.08
CA PRO A 22 -4.02 -12.87 -25.83
C PRO A 22 -4.53 -11.53 -25.30
N ASP A 23 -5.70 -11.55 -24.63
CA ASP A 23 -6.38 -10.37 -24.11
C ASP A 23 -6.10 -10.12 -22.60
N SER A 24 -5.26 -10.94 -21.95
CA SER A 24 -4.91 -10.73 -20.54
C SER A 24 -3.90 -9.61 -20.39
N LEU A 25 -4.22 -8.61 -19.61
CA LEU A 25 -3.28 -7.55 -19.24
C LEU A 25 -2.07 -8.09 -18.46
N ILE A 26 -2.32 -9.04 -17.54
CA ILE A 26 -1.31 -9.71 -16.71
C ILE A 26 -1.42 -11.22 -16.94
N ALA A 27 -0.31 -11.84 -17.34
CA ALA A 27 -0.27 -13.28 -17.52
C ALA A 27 -0.28 -14.00 -16.16
N MET A 28 -1.06 -15.08 -16.02
CA MET A 28 -1.11 -15.88 -14.79
C MET A 28 0.26 -16.38 -14.36
N GLU A 29 1.09 -16.79 -15.33
CA GLU A 29 2.46 -17.23 -15.10
C GLU A 29 3.32 -16.20 -14.35
N TRP A 30 3.12 -14.90 -14.63
CA TRP A 30 3.85 -13.83 -13.93
C TRP A 30 3.41 -13.73 -12.47
N CYS A 31 2.10 -13.87 -12.21
CA CYS A 31 1.58 -13.90 -10.85
C CYS A 31 2.12 -15.11 -10.08
N GLU A 32 2.12 -16.31 -10.69
CA GLU A 32 2.65 -17.51 -10.09
C GLU A 32 4.14 -17.38 -9.76
N LYS A 33 4.95 -16.84 -10.68
CA LYS A 33 6.37 -16.56 -10.43
C LYS A 33 6.55 -15.57 -9.28
N ALA A 34 5.77 -14.48 -9.26
CA ALA A 34 5.88 -13.47 -8.20
C ALA A 34 5.59 -14.04 -6.81
N THR A 35 4.67 -15.01 -6.68
CA THR A 35 4.39 -15.65 -5.38
C THR A 35 5.54 -16.53 -4.86
N GLN A 36 6.46 -16.93 -5.74
CA GLN A 36 7.61 -17.79 -5.40
C GLN A 36 8.88 -16.98 -5.13
N LEU A 37 8.88 -15.67 -5.42
CA LEU A 37 10.02 -14.81 -5.20
C LEU A 37 10.18 -14.42 -3.74
N GLU A 38 11.36 -14.70 -3.18
CA GLU A 38 11.76 -14.15 -1.88
C GLU A 38 12.41 -12.77 -2.07
N ILE A 39 11.61 -11.72 -1.90
CA ILE A 39 12.10 -10.34 -2.03
C ILE A 39 12.66 -9.87 -0.69
N LYS A 40 13.93 -9.50 -0.68
CA LYS A 40 14.57 -8.82 0.45
C LYS A 40 14.49 -7.31 0.22
N THR A 41 13.96 -6.59 1.21
CA THR A 41 13.84 -5.13 1.17
C THR A 41 14.60 -4.50 2.33
N ALA A 42 15.07 -3.26 2.15
CA ALA A 42 15.68 -2.46 3.21
C ALA A 42 14.63 -1.93 4.20
N LYS A 43 13.34 -1.96 3.82
CA LYS A 43 12.20 -1.42 4.59
C LYS A 43 12.35 0.06 4.94
N LEU A 44 12.90 0.83 4.01
CA LEU A 44 13.06 2.28 4.12
C LEU A 44 11.82 3.05 3.66
N ARG A 45 10.89 2.36 2.98
CA ARG A 45 9.61 2.91 2.58
C ARG A 45 8.49 1.92 2.91
N ILE A 46 7.46 2.41 3.58
CA ILE A 46 6.27 1.63 3.94
C ILE A 46 5.06 2.33 3.33
N ASP A 47 4.43 1.69 2.36
CA ASP A 47 3.16 2.14 1.79
C ASP A 47 2.01 1.39 2.49
N ILE A 48 1.02 2.13 3.00
CA ILE A 48 -0.21 1.60 3.60
C ILE A 48 -1.36 2.03 2.70
N GLY A 49 -1.91 1.10 1.93
CA GLY A 49 -3.10 1.32 1.12
C GLY A 49 -4.36 1.11 1.95
N ILE A 50 -5.35 2.00 1.83
CA ILE A 50 -6.62 1.93 2.54
C ILE A 50 -7.75 2.00 1.52
N ASP A 51 -8.55 0.93 1.47
CA ASP A 51 -9.83 0.85 0.76
C ASP A 51 -10.95 0.75 1.79
N VAL A 52 -11.95 1.64 1.69
CA VAL A 52 -12.98 1.83 2.73
C VAL A 52 -14.33 1.33 2.27
N ALA A 53 -14.83 0.31 2.95
CA ALA A 53 -16.20 -0.17 2.82
C ALA A 53 -16.99 0.09 4.13
N ARG A 54 -18.30 0.38 4.01
CA ARG A 54 -19.14 0.65 5.19
C ARG A 54 -20.39 -0.21 5.27
N TYR A 55 -20.97 -0.55 4.13
CA TYR A 55 -22.25 -1.24 4.03
C TYR A 55 -22.12 -2.51 3.21
N GLY A 56 -22.95 -3.53 3.54
CA GLY A 56 -22.93 -4.81 2.86
C GLY A 56 -21.92 -5.78 3.43
N ASP A 57 -21.54 -6.75 2.63
CA ASP A 57 -20.60 -7.82 3.01
C ASP A 57 -19.14 -7.45 2.74
N ASP A 58 -18.88 -6.24 2.22
CA ASP A 58 -17.55 -5.77 1.92
C ASP A 58 -16.79 -5.32 3.17
N SER A 59 -15.49 -5.58 3.16
CA SER A 59 -14.56 -5.20 4.23
C SER A 59 -13.76 -3.97 3.86
N SER A 60 -13.55 -3.06 4.81
CA SER A 60 -12.44 -2.09 4.68
C SER A 60 -11.13 -2.81 4.83
N VAL A 61 -10.16 -2.49 3.98
CA VAL A 61 -8.86 -3.17 3.91
C VAL A 61 -7.74 -2.16 4.14
N LEU A 62 -6.81 -2.51 5.03
CA LEU A 62 -5.52 -1.84 5.18
C LEU A 62 -4.44 -2.82 4.71
N TYR A 63 -3.67 -2.42 3.71
CA TYR A 63 -2.67 -3.27 3.08
C TYR A 63 -1.30 -2.62 3.09
N VAL A 64 -0.31 -3.32 3.62
CA VAL A 64 1.07 -2.84 3.75
C VAL A 64 1.95 -3.38 2.64
N VAL A 65 2.78 -2.51 2.07
CA VAL A 65 3.81 -2.87 1.08
C VAL A 65 5.13 -2.22 1.47
N PHE A 66 6.19 -3.01 1.52
CA PHE A 66 7.55 -2.54 1.78
C PHE A 66 8.30 -2.21 0.48
N ASP A 67 8.90 -1.04 0.43
CA ASP A 67 9.76 -0.54 -0.66
C ASP A 67 9.10 -0.68 -2.06
N LYS A 68 7.77 -0.62 -2.12
CA LYS A 68 6.93 -0.81 -3.31
C LYS A 68 7.07 -2.19 -3.98
N GLN A 69 7.63 -3.17 -3.30
CA GLN A 69 7.96 -4.47 -3.87
C GLN A 69 7.43 -5.66 -3.07
N LYS A 70 7.55 -5.63 -1.75
CA LYS A 70 7.22 -6.77 -0.90
C LYS A 70 5.90 -6.55 -0.19
N SER A 71 4.95 -7.48 -0.42
CA SER A 71 3.71 -7.56 0.36
C SER A 71 3.99 -7.75 1.85
N GLY A 72 3.30 -6.99 2.66
CA GLY A 72 3.32 -7.07 4.12
C GLY A 72 2.00 -7.59 4.67
N GLU A 73 1.53 -6.96 5.72
CA GLU A 73 0.32 -7.30 6.43
C GLU A 73 -0.94 -6.82 5.70
N ILE A 74 -2.03 -7.57 5.87
CA ILE A 74 -3.37 -7.19 5.45
C ILE A 74 -4.28 -7.23 6.68
N GLU A 75 -4.90 -6.11 7.02
CA GLU A 75 -5.97 -6.04 8.01
C GLU A 75 -7.31 -5.80 7.31
N MET A 76 -8.34 -6.54 7.73
CA MET A 76 -9.70 -6.44 7.18
C MET A 76 -10.69 -6.12 8.29
N HIS A 77 -11.53 -5.12 8.07
CA HIS A 77 -12.49 -4.63 9.07
C HIS A 77 -13.88 -4.46 8.45
N ASN A 78 -14.89 -5.06 9.07
CA ASN A 78 -16.28 -5.04 8.58
C ASN A 78 -17.14 -4.11 9.42
N HIS A 79 -18.08 -3.44 8.77
CA HIS A 79 -19.12 -2.60 9.41
C HIS A 79 -18.59 -1.46 10.30
N ASN A 80 -17.37 -0.95 10.03
CA ASN A 80 -16.77 0.11 10.81
C ASN A 80 -17.15 1.50 10.31
N LYS A 81 -17.11 2.49 11.21
CA LYS A 81 -17.18 3.90 10.86
C LYS A 81 -15.84 4.35 10.27
N THR A 82 -15.86 5.40 9.44
CA THR A 82 -14.64 6.00 8.89
C THR A 82 -13.64 6.42 9.98
N THR A 83 -14.14 6.93 11.11
CA THR A 83 -13.31 7.27 12.28
C THR A 83 -12.64 6.07 12.94
N GLU A 84 -13.26 4.89 12.90
CA GLU A 84 -12.67 3.65 13.43
C GLU A 84 -11.57 3.16 12.49
N ILE A 85 -11.81 3.22 11.16
CA ILE A 85 -10.79 2.89 10.16
C ILE A 85 -9.58 3.83 10.27
N SER A 86 -9.80 5.14 10.44
CA SER A 86 -8.71 6.08 10.73
C SER A 86 -7.95 5.69 12.00
N GLY A 87 -8.66 5.23 13.05
CA GLY A 87 -8.04 4.75 14.28
C GLY A 87 -7.16 3.51 14.07
N TYR A 88 -7.57 2.56 13.23
CA TYR A 88 -6.74 1.39 12.85
C TYR A 88 -5.52 1.84 12.05
N ALA A 89 -5.69 2.76 11.10
CA ALA A 89 -4.57 3.33 10.35
C ALA A 89 -3.55 4.01 11.27
N VAL A 90 -3.98 4.83 12.23
CA VAL A 90 -3.08 5.47 13.22
C VAL A 90 -2.32 4.42 14.04
N LYS A 91 -2.98 3.35 14.48
CA LYS A 91 -2.30 2.26 15.21
C LYS A 91 -1.26 1.57 14.34
N MET A 92 -1.58 1.31 13.06
CA MET A 92 -0.67 0.71 12.10
C MET A 92 0.53 1.63 11.84
N ILE A 93 0.32 2.93 11.61
CA ILE A 93 1.38 3.93 11.43
C ILE A 93 2.35 3.89 12.63
N LYS A 94 1.84 4.01 13.86
CA LYS A 94 2.67 4.00 15.08
C LYS A 94 3.47 2.72 15.24
N ARG A 95 2.85 1.56 14.98
CA ARG A 95 3.51 0.25 15.04
C ARG A 95 4.67 0.15 14.05
N TYR A 96 4.46 0.58 12.82
CA TYR A 96 5.51 0.55 11.78
C TYR A 96 6.59 1.62 12.02
N ALA A 97 6.22 2.80 12.51
CA ALA A 97 7.18 3.84 12.90
C ALA A 97 8.12 3.41 14.03
N ALA A 98 7.62 2.61 14.98
CA ALA A 98 8.44 2.03 16.06
C ALA A 98 9.32 0.88 15.54
N ALA A 99 8.78 0.00 14.68
CA ALA A 99 9.51 -1.14 14.14
C ALA A 99 10.59 -0.77 13.12
N TYR A 100 10.41 0.34 12.40
CA TYR A 100 11.29 0.82 11.32
C TYR A 100 11.50 2.34 11.43
N PRO A 101 12.35 2.81 12.37
CA PRO A 101 12.51 4.24 12.68
C PRO A 101 13.00 5.08 11.50
N GLU A 102 13.77 4.47 10.58
CA GLU A 102 14.35 5.13 9.42
C GLU A 102 13.40 5.16 8.20
N ALA A 103 12.25 4.49 8.29
CA ALA A 103 11.35 4.38 7.15
C ALA A 103 10.47 5.62 6.99
N SER A 104 10.28 6.04 5.72
CA SER A 104 9.16 6.92 5.36
C SER A 104 7.86 6.12 5.29
N ILE A 105 6.77 6.64 5.85
CA ILE A 105 5.45 6.01 5.83
C ILE A 105 4.52 6.80 4.93
N HIS A 106 3.95 6.12 3.92
CA HIS A 106 3.03 6.69 2.96
C HIS A 106 1.67 6.01 3.10
N VAL A 107 0.69 6.72 3.63
CA VAL A 107 -0.70 6.26 3.72
C VAL A 107 -1.46 6.73 2.51
N LYS A 108 -1.97 5.82 1.71
CA LYS A 108 -2.72 6.06 0.48
C LYS A 108 -4.16 5.64 0.66
N VAL A 109 -5.08 6.59 0.59
CA VAL A 109 -6.50 6.35 0.80
C VAL A 109 -7.23 6.44 -0.53
N ASP A 110 -8.03 5.41 -0.84
CA ASP A 110 -8.97 5.49 -1.96
C ASP A 110 -10.08 6.48 -1.61
N CYS A 111 -10.08 7.63 -2.29
CA CYS A 111 -11.02 8.73 -2.04
C CYS A 111 -12.18 8.77 -3.04
N ASP A 112 -12.34 7.78 -3.91
CA ASP A 112 -13.49 7.68 -4.81
C ASP A 112 -14.75 7.17 -4.06
N GLY A 113 -15.04 7.77 -2.90
CA GLY A 113 -16.21 7.40 -2.09
C GLY A 113 -16.04 7.70 -0.61
N LEU A 114 -16.24 6.68 0.23
CA LEU A 114 -16.22 6.82 1.70
C LEU A 114 -14.82 7.13 2.26
N GLY A 115 -13.78 6.81 1.53
CA GLY A 115 -12.41 7.04 1.95
C GLY A 115 -12.03 8.50 2.17
N VAL A 116 -12.73 9.46 1.53
CA VAL A 116 -12.53 10.89 1.80
C VAL A 116 -12.62 11.18 3.30
N GLY A 117 -13.61 10.63 4.00
CA GLY A 117 -13.73 10.86 5.45
C GLY A 117 -12.61 10.21 6.28
N VAL A 118 -11.93 9.18 5.78
CA VAL A 118 -10.74 8.61 6.41
C VAL A 118 -9.53 9.48 6.12
N TYR A 119 -9.38 9.93 4.87
CA TYR A 119 -8.32 10.84 4.45
C TYR A 119 -8.35 12.14 5.27
N ASP A 120 -9.48 12.86 5.27
CA ASP A 120 -9.65 14.12 6.02
C ASP A 120 -9.27 13.94 7.49
N ASN A 121 -9.76 12.84 8.12
CA ASN A 121 -9.49 12.57 9.52
C ASN A 121 -8.00 12.29 9.79
N LEU A 122 -7.31 11.59 8.89
CA LEU A 122 -5.88 11.33 9.01
C LEU A 122 -5.03 12.57 8.74
N ASP A 123 -5.42 13.38 7.75
CA ASP A 123 -4.71 14.62 7.39
C ASP A 123 -4.79 15.64 8.53
N GLU A 124 -5.99 15.84 9.09
CA GLU A 124 -6.19 16.71 10.28
C GLU A 124 -5.37 16.24 11.51
N GLN A 125 -5.11 14.94 11.63
CA GLN A 125 -4.36 14.36 12.76
C GLN A 125 -2.87 14.19 12.47
N LYS A 126 -2.41 14.43 11.25
CA LYS A 126 -1.04 14.15 10.81
C LYS A 126 0.02 14.67 11.76
N GLU A 127 -0.02 15.97 12.07
CA GLU A 127 0.95 16.59 12.97
C GLU A 127 0.92 15.99 14.38
N ARG A 128 -0.26 15.64 14.90
CA ARG A 128 -0.40 14.99 16.21
C ARG A 128 0.18 13.58 16.20
N ILE A 129 0.05 12.86 15.09
CA ILE A 129 0.62 11.52 14.92
C ILE A 129 2.15 11.63 14.92
N VAL A 130 2.70 12.54 14.11
CA VAL A 130 4.15 12.79 14.02
C VAL A 130 4.71 13.18 15.38
N GLN A 131 4.08 14.13 16.07
CA GLN A 131 4.47 14.57 17.40
C GLN A 131 4.45 13.41 18.42
N ALA A 132 3.39 12.59 18.43
CA ALA A 132 3.27 11.49 19.36
C ALA A 132 4.34 10.41 19.12
N VAL A 133 4.67 10.11 17.85
CA VAL A 133 5.74 9.16 17.50
C VAL A 133 7.11 9.73 17.93
N TRP A 134 7.35 11.01 17.69
CA TRP A 134 8.59 11.67 18.12
C TRP A 134 8.75 11.64 19.65
N GLU A 135 7.69 11.95 20.40
CA GLU A 135 7.71 11.85 21.87
C GLU A 135 7.99 10.44 22.37
N ASP A 136 7.43 9.42 21.71
CA ASP A 136 7.68 8.02 22.04
C ASP A 136 9.15 7.65 21.77
N ARG A 137 9.74 8.08 20.65
CA ARG A 137 11.16 7.92 20.33
C ARG A 137 12.09 8.61 21.33
N CYS A 138 11.73 9.83 21.78
CA CYS A 138 12.49 10.52 22.84
C CYS A 138 12.51 9.70 24.13
N ARG A 139 11.37 9.16 24.56
CA ARG A 139 11.27 8.32 25.75
C ARG A 139 12.07 7.03 25.62
N GLU A 140 12.06 6.39 24.46
CA GLU A 140 12.86 5.19 24.16
C GLU A 140 14.37 5.50 24.21
N ALA A 141 14.77 6.71 23.84
CA ALA A 141 16.14 7.22 23.97
C ALA A 141 16.50 7.64 25.41
N GLY A 142 15.57 7.53 26.35
CA GLY A 142 15.77 7.94 27.75
C GLY A 142 15.67 9.45 27.99
N LEU A 143 15.06 10.18 27.05
CA LEU A 143 14.86 11.63 27.10
C LEU A 143 13.40 11.96 27.46
N ASP A 144 13.19 13.03 28.23
CA ASP A 144 11.87 13.59 28.49
C ASP A 144 11.66 14.83 27.61
N PRO A 145 10.79 14.77 26.58
CA PRO A 145 10.52 15.89 25.69
C PRO A 145 9.83 17.07 26.41
N LYS A 146 9.35 16.88 27.64
CA LYS A 146 8.74 17.93 28.48
C LYS A 146 9.73 18.59 29.42
N ASP A 147 10.93 18.03 29.60
CA ASP A 147 11.99 18.64 30.37
C ASP A 147 12.75 19.66 29.51
N GLY A 148 12.61 20.93 29.83
CA GLY A 148 13.28 22.02 29.10
C GLY A 148 14.81 21.91 29.07
N ASN A 149 15.43 21.17 30.00
CA ASN A 149 16.88 20.96 30.03
C ASN A 149 17.30 19.90 28.97
N GLN A 150 16.43 19.00 28.62
CA GLN A 150 16.67 17.92 27.62
C GLN A 150 16.18 18.28 26.23
N TRP A 151 15.56 19.43 26.05
CA TRP A 151 14.95 19.86 24.77
C TRP A 151 15.94 19.80 23.59
N ARG A 152 17.20 20.17 23.81
CA ARG A 152 18.22 20.14 22.76
C ARG A 152 18.52 18.73 22.31
N ASP A 153 18.64 17.81 23.24
CA ASP A 153 18.94 16.40 22.96
C ASP A 153 17.76 15.72 22.28
N CYS A 154 16.53 16.12 22.62
CA CYS A 154 15.32 15.67 21.93
C CYS A 154 15.26 16.11 20.46
N GLN A 155 15.84 17.27 20.09
CA GLN A 155 15.86 17.75 18.71
C GLN A 155 16.73 16.89 17.78
N ASP A 156 17.67 16.13 18.33
CA ASP A 156 18.48 15.18 17.54
C ASP A 156 17.75 13.85 17.28
N VAL A 157 16.57 13.64 17.89
CA VAL A 157 15.73 12.46 17.65
C VAL A 157 14.95 12.66 16.35
N PRO A 158 15.09 11.78 15.37
CA PRO A 158 14.45 11.96 14.08
C PRO A 158 12.92 11.92 14.19
N GLU A 159 12.26 12.84 13.51
CA GLU A 159 10.81 12.85 13.35
C GLU A 159 10.35 11.72 12.40
N LEU A 160 9.07 11.40 12.47
CA LEU A 160 8.45 10.50 11.52
C LEU A 160 8.24 11.19 10.18
N ASP A 161 8.80 10.64 9.11
CA ASP A 161 8.48 11.03 7.74
C ASP A 161 7.14 10.38 7.32
N LEU A 162 6.04 11.12 7.50
CA LEU A 162 4.67 10.67 7.25
C LEU A 162 4.02 11.44 6.10
N HIS A 163 3.52 10.70 5.11
CA HIS A 163 2.75 11.23 3.99
C HIS A 163 1.35 10.64 4.00
N ILE A 164 0.33 11.50 4.00
CA ILE A 164 -1.07 11.12 3.79
C ILE A 164 -1.43 11.53 2.37
N VAL A 165 -1.88 10.60 1.55
CA VAL A 165 -2.09 10.79 0.11
C VAL A 165 -3.50 10.34 -0.27
N GLU A 166 -4.27 11.24 -0.86
CA GLU A 166 -5.53 10.88 -1.51
C GLU A 166 -5.26 10.20 -2.85
N CYS A 167 -6.04 9.18 -3.16
CA CYS A 167 -5.97 8.45 -4.42
C CYS A 167 -7.33 8.49 -5.10
N HIS A 168 -7.33 8.82 -6.40
CA HIS A 168 -8.52 8.84 -7.25
C HIS A 168 -8.31 7.94 -8.46
N PHE A 169 -9.25 7.03 -8.68
CA PHE A 169 -9.17 6.06 -9.78
C PHE A 169 -9.78 6.57 -11.09
N GLY A 170 -10.58 7.63 -11.04
CA GLY A 170 -11.24 8.24 -12.20
C GLY A 170 -10.37 9.23 -12.99
N GLY A 171 -9.10 9.40 -12.66
CA GLY A 171 -8.19 10.35 -13.30
C GLY A 171 -7.80 9.99 -14.73
N ALA A 172 -7.03 10.88 -15.39
CA ALA A 172 -6.49 10.65 -16.73
C ALA A 172 -5.53 9.46 -16.75
N GLY A 173 -5.54 8.74 -17.87
CA GLY A 173 -4.59 7.68 -18.14
C GLY A 173 -3.25 8.21 -18.64
N GLY A 174 -2.52 7.35 -19.34
CA GLY A 174 -1.22 7.64 -19.92
C GLY A 174 -0.39 6.38 -20.10
N LYS A 175 0.91 6.53 -20.10
CA LYS A 175 1.88 5.42 -20.11
C LYS A 175 2.50 5.26 -18.73
N VAL A 176 2.91 4.04 -18.38
CA VAL A 176 3.63 3.77 -17.13
C VAL A 176 5.02 4.40 -17.17
N ASP A 177 5.68 4.31 -18.34
CA ASP A 177 6.92 4.99 -18.70
C ASP A 177 6.94 5.29 -20.20
N ASP A 178 7.92 6.02 -20.67
CA ASP A 178 8.00 6.45 -22.07
C ASP A 178 8.15 5.27 -23.06
N ASP A 179 8.71 4.15 -22.60
CA ASP A 179 8.95 2.95 -23.41
C ASP A 179 7.78 1.95 -23.33
N ASP A 180 6.75 2.19 -22.49
CA ASP A 180 5.58 1.31 -22.45
C ASP A 180 4.83 1.36 -23.79
N PRO A 181 4.65 0.21 -24.47
CA PRO A 181 3.90 0.15 -25.73
C PRO A 181 2.40 0.39 -25.52
N ILE A 182 1.90 0.35 -24.28
CA ILE A 182 0.48 0.50 -23.94
C ILE A 182 0.22 1.88 -23.37
N GLU A 183 -0.77 2.55 -23.95
CA GLU A 183 -1.34 3.77 -23.39
C GLU A 183 -2.70 3.44 -22.73
N TYR A 184 -2.82 3.80 -21.46
CA TYR A 184 -3.99 3.50 -20.65
C TYR A 184 -4.98 4.67 -20.66
N VAL A 185 -6.26 4.37 -20.80
CA VAL A 185 -7.33 5.38 -20.98
C VAL A 185 -7.57 6.19 -19.70
N ASN A 186 -7.36 5.58 -18.53
CA ASN A 186 -7.63 6.19 -17.23
C ASN A 186 -6.57 5.77 -16.20
N SER A 187 -6.59 6.42 -15.04
CA SER A 187 -5.67 6.15 -13.95
C SER A 187 -5.75 4.72 -13.42
N THR A 188 -6.95 4.11 -13.39
CA THR A 188 -7.11 2.69 -13.02
C THR A 188 -6.33 1.77 -13.96
N GLY A 189 -6.49 1.98 -15.27
CA GLY A 189 -5.73 1.24 -16.28
C GLY A 189 -4.22 1.43 -16.11
N LEU A 190 -3.78 2.68 -15.88
CA LEU A 190 -2.38 3.02 -15.65
C LEU A 190 -1.80 2.32 -14.42
N MET A 191 -2.56 2.25 -13.31
CA MET A 191 -2.15 1.54 -12.10
C MET A 191 -1.98 0.04 -12.36
N TRP A 192 -2.92 -0.60 -13.07
CA TRP A 192 -2.78 -1.99 -13.49
C TRP A 192 -1.63 -2.20 -14.45
N GLY A 193 -1.34 -1.23 -15.32
CA GLY A 193 -0.15 -1.22 -16.16
C GLY A 193 1.14 -1.24 -15.37
N ALA A 194 1.22 -0.43 -14.30
CA ALA A 194 2.36 -0.41 -13.40
C ALA A 194 2.57 -1.76 -12.67
N VAL A 195 1.48 -2.42 -12.24
CA VAL A 195 1.54 -3.78 -11.67
C VAL A 195 2.02 -4.78 -12.72
N ARG A 196 1.49 -4.69 -13.95
CA ARG A 196 1.90 -5.53 -15.08
C ARG A 196 3.40 -5.45 -15.35
N GLN A 197 3.97 -4.25 -15.41
CA GLN A 197 5.42 -4.10 -15.62
C GLN A 197 6.22 -4.77 -14.50
N LYS A 198 5.89 -4.52 -13.25
CA LYS A 198 6.58 -5.13 -12.10
C LYS A 198 6.51 -6.66 -12.05
N LEU A 199 5.46 -7.25 -12.59
CA LEU A 199 5.31 -8.70 -12.64
C LEU A 199 6.02 -9.32 -13.85
N LYS A 200 6.31 -8.51 -14.89
CA LYS A 200 7.00 -8.95 -16.10
C LYS A 200 8.52 -9.01 -15.92
N ASP A 201 9.07 -8.08 -15.12
CA ASP A 201 10.51 -7.97 -14.80
C ASP A 201 10.91 -8.99 -13.72
#